data_ee660bf9023b88d216f1e088f67e9df9
#
_entry.id   ee660bf9023b88d216f1e088f67e9df9
#
_cell.length_a   1.000
_cell.length_b   1.000
_cell.length_c   1.000
_cell.angle_alpha   90.00
_cell.angle_beta   90.00
_cell.angle_gamma   90.00
#
_symmetry.space_group_name_H-M   'P 1'
#
loop_
_entity.id
_entity.type
_entity.pdbx_description
1 polymer ?
#
loop_
_entity_poly.entity_id
_entity_poly.type
_entity_poly.pdbx_seq_one_letter_code
_entity_poly.pdbx_strand_id
1 'polypeptide(L)'
;MPAPLVGHKFGVGLIPPLEPEKAKGIKVLGLSGSSRQVPGISKSEKLLVRALDRYKGYGCETTFLRLQDLKIYECEGNYSENPSYCTYPCQSTLKYDDDEMQTVYDAVLATDILVLATPIRWNNHSALVQKFVERMNAIENQDSWFGNRMIHNKVVGLIIIGHVDGIQHVAGNLLNFFNWLGFHIPVDAIASWVGENDEDTTKDWGQIQRNKYTQEDLQNMINSTLRLSYNLKHGVGEAEES
;
A
#
# COMPACT_ATOMS: atom_id res chain seq x y z
N MET A 1 30.63 4.79 13.65
CA MET A 1 29.32 4.38 14.19
C MET A 1 28.87 3.17 13.39
N PRO A 2 28.34 2.10 14.00
CA PRO A 2 27.85 0.97 13.22
C PRO A 2 26.69 1.43 12.36
N ALA A 3 26.69 1.02 11.09
CA ALA A 3 25.58 1.22 10.19
C ALA A 3 24.28 0.67 10.83
N PRO A 4 23.12 1.33 10.67
CA PRO A 4 21.88 0.81 11.20
C PRO A 4 21.65 -0.59 10.65
N LEU A 5 21.27 -1.51 11.54
CA LEU A 5 20.83 -2.86 11.20
C LEU A 5 19.50 -2.82 10.44
N VAL A 6 19.53 -2.29 9.23
CA VAL A 6 18.40 -2.36 8.32
C VAL A 6 18.49 -3.71 7.62
N GLY A 7 17.70 -4.66 8.12
CA GLY A 7 17.26 -5.84 7.40
C GLY A 7 18.29 -6.59 6.56
N HIS A 8 19.39 -7.06 7.16
CA HIS A 8 20.16 -8.13 6.53
C HIS A 8 19.30 -9.40 6.56
N LYS A 9 18.58 -9.65 5.49
CA LYS A 9 18.01 -10.98 5.24
C LYS A 9 19.18 -11.90 4.92
N PHE A 10 19.63 -12.64 5.91
CA PHE A 10 20.64 -13.67 5.72
C PHE A 10 20.12 -14.66 4.68
N GLY A 11 20.68 -14.64 3.48
CA GLY A 11 20.53 -15.70 2.49
C GLY A 11 19.17 -15.81 1.79
N VAL A 12 18.26 -14.86 1.93
CA VAL A 12 17.02 -14.85 1.13
C VAL A 12 17.35 -14.19 -0.20
N GLY A 13 17.49 -15.00 -1.23
CA GLY A 13 17.66 -14.54 -2.60
C GLY A 13 16.44 -13.72 -3.08
N LEU A 14 16.56 -13.08 -4.22
CA LEU A 14 15.43 -12.42 -4.86
C LEU A 14 14.29 -13.44 -5.06
N ILE A 15 13.08 -13.05 -4.68
CA ILE A 15 11.88 -13.84 -4.98
C ILE A 15 11.79 -13.96 -6.50
N PRO A 16 11.65 -15.17 -7.06
CA PRO A 16 11.57 -15.34 -8.50
C PRO A 16 10.42 -14.50 -9.09
N PRO A 17 10.64 -13.81 -10.21
CA PRO A 17 9.61 -13.06 -10.86
C PRO A 17 8.47 -13.98 -11.34
N LEU A 18 7.26 -13.45 -11.39
CA LEU A 18 6.15 -14.11 -12.10
C LEU A 18 6.38 -13.95 -13.61
N GLU A 19 6.03 -14.97 -14.36
CA GLU A 19 6.06 -14.89 -15.82
C GLU A 19 5.09 -13.80 -16.30
N PRO A 20 5.47 -12.94 -17.26
CA PRO A 20 4.63 -11.83 -17.73
C PRO A 20 3.22 -12.27 -18.20
N GLU A 21 3.11 -13.42 -18.85
CA GLU A 21 1.83 -13.97 -19.30
C GLU A 21 0.86 -14.24 -18.12
N LYS A 22 1.40 -14.64 -16.97
CA LYS A 22 0.62 -14.87 -15.74
C LYS A 22 0.24 -13.58 -15.02
N ALA A 23 1.01 -12.51 -15.23
CA ALA A 23 0.74 -11.20 -14.63
C ALA A 23 -0.26 -10.36 -15.45
N LYS A 24 -0.51 -10.73 -16.70
CA LYS A 24 -1.39 -10.00 -17.61
C LYS A 24 -2.81 -9.92 -17.05
N GLY A 25 -3.36 -8.70 -17.04
CA GLY A 25 -4.72 -8.44 -16.53
C GLY A 25 -4.84 -8.40 -15.00
N ILE A 26 -3.73 -8.55 -14.24
CA ILE A 26 -3.71 -8.21 -12.81
C ILE A 26 -3.82 -6.70 -12.68
N LYS A 27 -4.77 -6.23 -11.88
CA LYS A 27 -5.02 -4.82 -11.62
C LYS A 27 -4.28 -4.35 -10.39
N VAL A 28 -3.47 -3.31 -10.53
CA VAL A 28 -2.65 -2.75 -9.45
C VAL A 28 -3.03 -1.30 -9.19
N LEU A 29 -3.45 -1.00 -7.99
CA LEU A 29 -3.68 0.35 -7.50
C LEU A 29 -2.47 0.84 -6.72
N GLY A 30 -1.85 1.92 -7.17
CA GLY A 30 -0.90 2.69 -6.38
C GLY A 30 -1.59 3.84 -5.67
N LEU A 31 -1.57 3.85 -4.34
CA LEU A 31 -2.19 4.87 -3.51
C LEU A 31 -1.11 5.69 -2.80
N SER A 32 -0.99 6.99 -3.13
CA SER A 32 -0.03 7.89 -2.52
C SER A 32 -0.62 8.63 -1.32
N GLY A 33 -0.04 8.39 -0.13
CA GLY A 33 -0.33 9.13 1.10
C GLY A 33 0.57 10.36 1.32
N SER A 34 1.27 10.81 0.29
CA SER A 34 2.09 12.02 0.38
C SER A 34 1.24 13.28 0.43
N SER A 35 1.52 14.17 1.40
CA SER A 35 0.89 15.48 1.51
C SER A 35 1.56 16.58 0.66
N ARG A 36 2.49 16.22 -0.25
CA ARG A 36 3.13 17.19 -1.14
C ARG A 36 2.15 17.61 -2.23
N GLN A 37 1.88 18.91 -2.33
CA GLN A 37 0.96 19.46 -3.33
C GLN A 37 1.49 19.30 -4.75
N VAL A 38 2.79 19.51 -4.95
CA VAL A 38 3.41 19.39 -6.27
C VAL A 38 3.67 17.89 -6.56
N PRO A 39 3.09 17.33 -7.63
CA PRO A 39 3.34 15.96 -8.04
C PRO A 39 4.82 15.67 -8.30
N GLY A 40 5.26 14.46 -8.00
CA GLY A 40 6.61 14.02 -8.32
C GLY A 40 7.74 14.60 -7.45
N ILE A 41 7.44 15.37 -6.40
CA ILE A 41 8.46 15.83 -5.44
C ILE A 41 8.67 14.80 -4.33
N SER A 42 7.60 14.15 -3.89
CA SER A 42 7.66 13.18 -2.79
C SER A 42 8.47 11.94 -3.15
N LYS A 43 9.38 11.53 -2.26
CA LYS A 43 10.21 10.34 -2.43
C LYS A 43 9.40 9.05 -2.36
N SER A 44 8.42 8.96 -1.46
CA SER A 44 7.49 7.82 -1.40
C SER A 44 6.65 7.69 -2.67
N GLU A 45 6.18 8.82 -3.21
CA GLU A 45 5.43 8.85 -4.47
C GLU A 45 6.31 8.46 -5.66
N LYS A 46 7.55 8.97 -5.75
CA LYS A 46 8.50 8.58 -6.81
C LYS A 46 8.79 7.08 -6.80
N LEU A 47 8.94 6.49 -5.60
CA LEU A 47 9.18 5.05 -5.48
C LEU A 47 7.94 4.24 -5.84
N LEU A 48 6.74 4.74 -5.51
CA LEU A 48 5.47 4.16 -5.93
C LEU A 48 5.29 4.17 -7.45
N VAL A 49 5.56 5.32 -8.09
CA VAL A 49 5.50 5.41 -9.57
C VAL A 49 6.47 4.42 -10.20
N ARG A 50 7.70 4.31 -9.68
CA ARG A 50 8.67 3.31 -10.13
C ARG A 50 8.16 1.87 -9.96
N ALA A 51 7.47 1.57 -8.85
CA ALA A 51 6.83 0.26 -8.66
C ALA A 51 5.76 0.01 -9.73
N LEU A 52 4.88 0.99 -9.96
CA LEU A 52 3.83 0.88 -10.97
C LEU A 52 4.39 0.68 -12.38
N ASP A 53 5.49 1.35 -12.73
CA ASP A 53 6.16 1.15 -14.00
C ASP A 53 6.73 -0.28 -14.14
N ARG A 54 7.25 -0.85 -13.05
CA ARG A 54 7.68 -2.26 -13.04
C ARG A 54 6.49 -3.21 -13.19
N TYR A 55 5.36 -2.97 -12.51
CA TYR A 55 4.13 -3.76 -12.70
C TYR A 55 3.62 -3.70 -14.14
N LYS A 56 3.64 -2.51 -14.77
CA LYS A 56 3.34 -2.37 -16.21
C LYS A 56 4.28 -3.21 -17.08
N GLY A 57 5.57 -3.27 -16.72
CA GLY A 57 6.55 -4.11 -17.41
C GLY A 57 6.22 -5.61 -17.34
N TYR A 58 5.49 -6.06 -16.34
CA TYR A 58 4.93 -7.42 -16.25
C TYR A 58 3.59 -7.59 -16.97
N GLY A 59 3.02 -6.54 -17.58
CA GLY A 59 1.74 -6.60 -18.28
C GLY A 59 0.51 -6.31 -17.40
N CYS A 60 0.71 -5.79 -16.17
CA CYS A 60 -0.38 -5.42 -15.29
C CYS A 60 -1.08 -4.13 -15.75
N GLU A 61 -2.38 -4.03 -15.44
CA GLU A 61 -3.13 -2.79 -15.51
C GLU A 61 -2.87 -1.95 -14.25
N THR A 62 -2.39 -0.72 -14.38
CA THR A 62 -2.05 0.10 -13.22
C THR A 62 -2.89 1.37 -13.14
N THR A 63 -3.39 1.66 -11.95
CA THR A 63 -4.04 2.92 -11.60
C THR A 63 -3.22 3.63 -10.53
N PHE A 64 -3.13 4.95 -10.61
CA PHE A 64 -2.43 5.77 -9.62
C PHE A 64 -3.36 6.83 -9.07
N LEU A 65 -3.52 6.86 -7.75
CA LEU A 65 -4.29 7.88 -7.02
C LEU A 65 -3.41 8.57 -5.97
N ARG A 66 -3.56 9.88 -5.87
CA ARG A 66 -2.97 10.69 -4.80
C ARG A 66 -4.07 11.13 -3.85
N LEU A 67 -4.01 10.71 -2.59
CA LEU A 67 -4.98 11.15 -1.58
C LEU A 67 -4.98 12.67 -1.39
N GLN A 68 -3.83 13.33 -1.66
CA GLN A 68 -3.69 14.79 -1.59
C GLN A 68 -4.55 15.55 -2.62
N ASP A 69 -4.85 14.92 -3.75
CA ASP A 69 -5.60 15.56 -4.83
C ASP A 69 -7.11 15.39 -4.68
N LEU A 70 -7.54 14.59 -3.70
CA LEU A 70 -8.94 14.28 -3.44
C LEU A 70 -9.44 15.05 -2.21
N LYS A 71 -10.65 15.57 -2.30
CA LYS A 71 -11.35 16.15 -1.17
C LYS A 71 -12.03 15.05 -0.36
N ILE A 72 -11.39 14.62 0.71
CA ILE A 72 -11.90 13.57 1.59
C ILE A 72 -12.15 14.19 2.96
N TYR A 73 -13.39 14.12 3.44
CA TYR A 73 -13.76 14.54 4.78
C TYR A 73 -13.32 13.51 5.83
N GLU A 74 -13.19 13.93 7.08
CA GLU A 74 -12.86 13.08 8.22
C GLU A 74 -13.97 12.02 8.44
N CYS A 75 -13.61 10.93 9.09
CA CYS A 75 -14.58 9.97 9.59
C CYS A 75 -15.40 10.62 10.73
N GLU A 76 -16.71 10.54 10.68
CA GLU A 76 -17.60 11.09 11.74
C GLU A 76 -17.73 10.15 12.94
N GLY A 77 -17.13 8.97 12.90
CA GLY A 77 -17.11 8.04 14.03
C GLY A 77 -18.45 7.36 14.33
N ASN A 78 -19.36 7.31 13.38
CA ASN A 78 -20.70 6.73 13.55
C ASN A 78 -20.68 5.31 14.13
N TYR A 79 -19.65 4.53 13.83
CA TYR A 79 -19.41 3.20 14.40
C TYR A 79 -19.37 3.23 15.93
N SER A 80 -18.77 4.27 16.52
CA SER A 80 -18.60 4.39 17.98
C SER A 80 -19.92 4.60 18.72
N GLU A 81 -20.93 5.15 18.05
CA GLU A 81 -22.27 5.28 18.62
C GLU A 81 -23.04 3.96 18.50
N ASN A 82 -23.07 3.41 17.31
CA ASN A 82 -23.66 2.11 17.02
C ASN A 82 -23.06 1.54 15.72
N PRO A 83 -22.49 0.32 15.73
CA PRO A 83 -21.90 -0.29 14.54
C PRO A 83 -22.83 -0.27 13.31
N SER A 84 -24.14 -0.42 13.50
CA SER A 84 -25.11 -0.39 12.40
C SER A 84 -25.22 0.96 11.69
N TYR A 85 -24.68 2.04 12.26
CA TYR A 85 -24.65 3.37 11.64
C TYR A 85 -23.47 3.55 10.68
N CYS A 86 -22.45 2.72 10.77
CA CYS A 86 -21.34 2.74 9.83
C CYS A 86 -21.62 1.82 8.64
N THR A 87 -22.33 2.35 7.66
CA THR A 87 -22.80 1.61 6.48
C THR A 87 -21.90 1.83 5.27
N TYR A 88 -22.10 1.01 4.23
CA TYR A 88 -21.59 1.28 2.89
C TYR A 88 -22.78 1.42 1.92
N PRO A 89 -22.87 2.53 1.15
CA PRO A 89 -21.93 3.68 1.08
C PRO A 89 -21.76 4.39 2.42
N CYS A 90 -20.56 5.00 2.60
CA CYS A 90 -20.21 5.71 3.83
C CYS A 90 -21.13 6.92 4.06
N GLN A 91 -21.63 7.10 5.30
CA GLN A 91 -22.51 8.21 5.66
C GLN A 91 -21.90 9.58 5.37
N SER A 92 -20.58 9.77 5.62
CA SER A 92 -19.91 11.02 5.27
C SER A 92 -19.95 11.29 3.76
N THR A 93 -19.79 10.26 2.92
CA THR A 93 -19.88 10.38 1.46
C THR A 93 -21.30 10.73 1.01
N LEU A 94 -22.32 10.22 1.71
CA LEU A 94 -23.72 10.56 1.42
C LEU A 94 -24.10 11.97 1.90
N LYS A 95 -23.44 12.48 2.95
CA LYS A 95 -23.73 13.77 3.57
C LYS A 95 -23.08 14.94 2.84
N TYR A 96 -21.88 14.74 2.32
CA TYR A 96 -21.08 15.78 1.67
C TYR A 96 -20.99 15.50 0.18
N ASP A 97 -21.73 16.25 -0.65
CA ASP A 97 -21.82 16.07 -2.11
C ASP A 97 -20.46 16.16 -2.82
N ASP A 98 -19.46 16.78 -2.20
CA ASP A 98 -18.11 16.95 -2.72
C ASP A 98 -17.07 16.06 -2.02
N ASP A 99 -17.50 15.02 -1.29
CA ASP A 99 -16.59 14.02 -0.72
C ASP A 99 -16.20 13.00 -1.78
N GLU A 100 -14.90 12.97 -2.12
CA GLU A 100 -14.38 12.11 -3.17
C GLU A 100 -13.89 10.74 -2.65
N MET A 101 -14.24 10.36 -1.40
CA MET A 101 -13.84 9.06 -0.85
C MET A 101 -14.43 7.89 -1.66
N GLN A 102 -15.57 8.07 -2.33
CA GLN A 102 -16.14 7.03 -3.18
C GLN A 102 -15.17 6.60 -4.30
N THR A 103 -14.43 7.56 -4.89
CA THR A 103 -13.39 7.26 -5.89
C THR A 103 -12.32 6.30 -5.33
N VAL A 104 -11.95 6.48 -4.06
CA VAL A 104 -10.97 5.60 -3.40
C VAL A 104 -11.57 4.22 -3.13
N TYR A 105 -12.81 4.15 -2.64
CA TYR A 105 -13.52 2.88 -2.44
C TYR A 105 -13.60 2.08 -3.75
N ASP A 106 -14.05 2.71 -4.81
CA ASP A 106 -14.22 2.05 -6.11
C ASP A 106 -12.88 1.53 -6.64
N ALA A 107 -11.82 2.32 -6.53
CA ALA A 107 -10.48 1.91 -6.94
C ALA A 107 -9.95 0.73 -6.11
N VAL A 108 -10.13 0.76 -4.78
CA VAL A 108 -9.73 -0.34 -3.88
C VAL A 108 -10.53 -1.60 -4.17
N LEU A 109 -11.83 -1.49 -4.39
CA LEU A 109 -12.68 -2.63 -4.67
C LEU A 109 -12.43 -3.24 -6.05
N ALA A 110 -12.00 -2.45 -7.02
CA ALA A 110 -11.72 -2.90 -8.39
C ALA A 110 -10.32 -3.52 -8.57
N THR A 111 -9.39 -3.32 -7.63
CA THR A 111 -7.99 -3.76 -7.76
C THR A 111 -7.76 -5.18 -7.23
N ASP A 112 -6.71 -5.84 -7.71
CA ASP A 112 -6.21 -7.10 -7.19
C ASP A 112 -5.06 -6.89 -6.19
N ILE A 113 -4.21 -5.89 -6.49
CA ILE A 113 -3.05 -5.51 -5.67
C ILE A 113 -3.16 -4.03 -5.33
N LEU A 114 -3.12 -3.70 -4.04
CA LEU A 114 -2.97 -2.34 -3.55
C LEU A 114 -1.53 -2.11 -3.11
N VAL A 115 -0.87 -1.09 -3.66
CA VAL A 115 0.43 -0.62 -3.17
C VAL A 115 0.24 0.75 -2.51
N LEU A 116 0.30 0.79 -1.18
CA LEU A 116 0.20 2.03 -0.41
C LEU A 116 1.58 2.60 -0.14
N ALA A 117 1.80 3.85 -0.55
CA ALA A 117 3.04 4.57 -0.26
C ALA A 117 2.81 5.70 0.74
N THR A 118 3.58 5.73 1.82
CA THR A 118 3.49 6.76 2.87
C THR A 118 4.86 7.31 3.26
N PRO A 119 4.97 8.62 3.53
CA PRO A 119 6.09 9.14 4.29
C PRO A 119 5.89 8.85 5.79
N ILE A 120 6.99 8.70 6.53
CA ILE A 120 6.96 8.69 7.99
C ILE A 120 6.77 10.13 8.50
N ARG A 121 5.83 10.30 9.44
CA ARG A 121 5.55 11.55 10.14
C ARG A 121 5.42 11.26 11.63
N TRP A 122 6.31 11.84 12.45
CA TRP A 122 6.29 11.60 13.90
C TRP A 122 6.16 10.12 14.25
N ASN A 123 7.01 9.30 13.66
CA ASN A 123 7.05 7.85 13.85
C ASN A 123 5.75 7.11 13.44
N ASN A 124 4.90 7.75 12.62
CA ASN A 124 3.67 7.16 12.09
C ASN A 124 3.53 7.43 10.59
N HIS A 125 2.53 6.84 9.94
CA HIS A 125 2.15 7.20 8.57
C HIS A 125 1.60 8.63 8.50
N SER A 126 1.36 9.14 7.29
CA SER A 126 0.84 10.49 7.10
C SER A 126 -0.61 10.63 7.57
N ALA A 127 -1.05 11.86 7.89
CA ALA A 127 -2.44 12.16 8.23
C ALA A 127 -3.42 11.79 7.09
N LEU A 128 -3.01 11.88 5.82
CA LEU A 128 -3.83 11.45 4.69
C LEU A 128 -4.07 9.94 4.70
N VAL A 129 -3.04 9.16 5.06
CA VAL A 129 -3.20 7.72 5.23
C VAL A 129 -4.07 7.41 6.45
N GLN A 130 -3.93 8.16 7.56
CA GLN A 130 -4.81 7.98 8.72
C GLN A 130 -6.28 8.23 8.34
N LYS A 131 -6.55 9.29 7.60
CA LYS A 131 -7.90 9.58 7.11
C LYS A 131 -8.43 8.43 6.22
N PHE A 132 -7.62 7.91 5.31
CA PHE A 132 -7.96 6.73 4.52
C PHE A 132 -8.29 5.53 5.42
N VAL A 133 -7.44 5.21 6.40
CA VAL A 133 -7.64 4.10 7.35
C VAL A 133 -8.99 4.23 8.07
N GLU A 134 -9.28 5.40 8.64
CA GLU A 134 -10.54 5.63 9.37
C GLU A 134 -11.76 5.53 8.46
N ARG A 135 -11.68 6.06 7.24
CA ARG A 135 -12.77 6.01 6.29
C ARG A 135 -13.03 4.58 5.76
N MET A 136 -12.01 3.71 5.71
CA MET A 136 -12.17 2.31 5.30
C MET A 136 -12.97 1.49 6.32
N ASN A 137 -13.25 2.01 7.51
CA ASN A 137 -14.13 1.35 8.47
C ASN A 137 -15.53 1.03 7.88
N ALA A 138 -16.02 1.83 6.92
CA ALA A 138 -17.26 1.55 6.22
C ALA A 138 -17.22 0.24 5.42
N ILE A 139 -16.07 -0.14 4.88
CA ILE A 139 -15.84 -1.41 4.17
C ILE A 139 -15.65 -2.57 5.15
N GLU A 140 -14.84 -2.36 6.21
CA GLU A 140 -14.59 -3.38 7.24
C GLU A 140 -15.90 -3.78 7.94
N ASN A 141 -16.73 -2.80 8.28
CA ASN A 141 -17.98 -3.03 8.97
C ASN A 141 -19.02 -3.83 8.15
N GLN A 142 -18.88 -3.86 6.82
CA GLN A 142 -19.71 -4.75 6.00
C GLN A 142 -19.42 -6.21 6.30
N ASP A 143 -18.16 -6.60 6.54
CA ASP A 143 -17.80 -7.96 6.94
C ASP A 143 -18.16 -8.22 8.40
N SER A 144 -17.65 -7.40 9.32
CA SER A 144 -17.72 -7.65 10.76
C SER A 144 -19.13 -7.55 11.35
N TRP A 145 -19.96 -6.64 10.84
CA TRP A 145 -21.31 -6.39 11.37
C TRP A 145 -22.43 -6.93 10.49
N PHE A 146 -22.29 -6.79 9.16
CA PHE A 146 -23.34 -7.18 8.21
C PHE A 146 -23.09 -8.54 7.53
N GLY A 147 -21.93 -9.18 7.76
CA GLY A 147 -21.57 -10.45 7.15
C GLY A 147 -21.38 -10.39 5.63
N ASN A 148 -21.17 -9.20 5.09
CA ASN A 148 -20.96 -8.95 3.67
C ASN A 148 -19.51 -8.54 3.41
N ARG A 149 -18.65 -9.55 3.24
CA ARG A 149 -17.23 -9.31 2.96
C ARG A 149 -17.04 -8.66 1.60
N MET A 150 -16.49 -7.45 1.55
CA MET A 150 -16.23 -6.71 0.32
C MET A 150 -14.80 -6.87 -0.20
N ILE A 151 -13.85 -7.21 0.67
CA ILE A 151 -12.45 -7.44 0.31
C ILE A 151 -12.22 -8.93 0.16
N HIS A 152 -12.02 -9.38 -1.08
CA HIS A 152 -11.76 -10.79 -1.42
C HIS A 152 -10.51 -10.91 -2.28
N ASN A 153 -9.64 -11.85 -1.94
CA ASN A 153 -8.48 -12.23 -2.76
C ASN A 153 -7.61 -11.04 -3.21
N LYS A 154 -7.55 -9.99 -2.38
CA LYS A 154 -6.74 -8.80 -2.64
C LYS A 154 -5.44 -8.87 -1.87
N VAL A 155 -4.38 -8.37 -2.47
CA VAL A 155 -3.03 -8.39 -1.91
C VAL A 155 -2.56 -6.97 -1.63
N VAL A 156 -1.79 -6.76 -0.56
CA VAL A 156 -1.22 -5.46 -0.24
C VAL A 156 0.31 -5.48 -0.26
N GLY A 157 0.90 -4.39 -0.78
CA GLY A 157 2.30 -4.02 -0.64
C GLY A 157 2.44 -2.63 -0.06
N LEU A 158 3.50 -2.38 0.71
CA LEU A 158 3.75 -1.10 1.38
C LEU A 158 5.06 -0.47 0.92
N ILE A 159 5.04 0.83 0.70
CA ILE A 159 6.24 1.65 0.48
C ILE A 159 6.31 2.68 1.61
N ILE A 160 7.35 2.58 2.44
CA ILE A 160 7.51 3.42 3.63
C ILE A 160 8.83 4.19 3.53
N ILE A 161 8.76 5.52 3.47
CA ILE A 161 9.92 6.38 3.32
C ILE A 161 10.01 7.36 4.48
N GLY A 162 11.15 7.37 5.15
CA GLY A 162 11.43 8.28 6.24
C GLY A 162 12.78 8.99 6.12
N HIS A 163 13.02 9.93 7.02
CA HIS A 163 14.32 10.57 7.21
C HIS A 163 15.01 10.08 8.49
N VAL A 164 14.23 9.67 9.45
CA VAL A 164 14.63 9.04 10.72
C VAL A 164 13.83 7.75 10.87
N ASP A 165 14.26 6.86 11.74
CA ASP A 165 13.64 5.55 11.98
C ASP A 165 12.12 5.61 12.26
N GLY A 166 11.47 4.47 12.26
CA GLY A 166 10.02 4.32 12.50
C GLY A 166 9.34 3.39 11.49
N ILE A 167 10.12 2.77 10.58
CA ILE A 167 9.57 1.85 9.57
C ILE A 167 8.76 0.73 10.22
N GLN A 168 9.30 0.08 11.26
CA GLN A 168 8.66 -1.07 11.91
C GLN A 168 7.33 -0.68 12.55
N HIS A 169 7.25 0.50 13.16
CA HIS A 169 6.03 0.98 13.77
C HIS A 169 4.95 1.26 12.72
N VAL A 170 5.30 2.00 11.67
CA VAL A 170 4.39 2.30 10.56
C VAL A 170 3.94 1.02 9.85
N ALA A 171 4.88 0.11 9.60
CA ALA A 171 4.59 -1.18 8.98
C ALA A 171 3.63 -2.00 9.84
N GLY A 172 3.91 -2.14 11.14
CA GLY A 172 3.06 -2.89 12.07
C GLY A 172 1.62 -2.38 12.11
N ASN A 173 1.44 -1.06 12.17
CA ASN A 173 0.11 -0.44 12.16
C ASN A 173 -0.63 -0.72 10.86
N LEU A 174 0.01 -0.53 9.71
CA LEU A 174 -0.62 -0.71 8.40
C LEU A 174 -0.87 -2.19 8.08
N LEU A 175 0.05 -3.09 8.41
CA LEU A 175 -0.16 -4.52 8.21
C LEU A 175 -1.33 -5.04 9.05
N ASN A 176 -1.43 -4.60 10.32
CA ASN A 176 -2.57 -4.92 11.17
C ASN A 176 -3.88 -4.42 10.56
N PHE A 177 -3.92 -3.16 10.14
CA PHE A 177 -5.09 -2.57 9.48
C PHE A 177 -5.51 -3.37 8.24
N PHE A 178 -4.59 -3.66 7.33
CA PHE A 178 -4.91 -4.39 6.09
C PHE A 178 -5.33 -5.83 6.35
N ASN A 179 -4.76 -6.48 7.38
CA ASN A 179 -5.19 -7.80 7.80
C ASN A 179 -6.64 -7.80 8.29
N TRP A 180 -7.02 -6.85 9.14
CA TRP A 180 -8.40 -6.68 9.59
C TRP A 180 -9.37 -6.37 8.45
N LEU A 181 -8.92 -5.58 7.48
CA LEU A 181 -9.72 -5.24 6.30
C LEU A 181 -9.92 -6.44 5.34
N GLY A 182 -9.15 -7.52 5.50
CA GLY A 182 -9.25 -8.75 4.70
C GLY A 182 -8.27 -8.85 3.53
N PHE A 183 -7.23 -8.01 3.50
CA PHE A 183 -6.17 -8.16 2.51
C PHE A 183 -5.20 -9.29 2.88
N HIS A 184 -4.69 -9.98 1.86
CA HIS A 184 -3.60 -10.93 2.02
C HIS A 184 -2.25 -10.18 2.01
N ILE A 185 -1.40 -10.53 2.96
CA ILE A 185 -0.06 -9.96 3.12
C ILE A 185 0.96 -10.99 2.66
N PRO A 186 1.67 -10.76 1.54
CA PRO A 186 2.69 -11.70 1.09
C PRO A 186 3.97 -11.59 1.94
N VAL A 187 4.89 -12.54 1.77
CA VAL A 187 6.26 -12.37 2.24
C VAL A 187 6.88 -11.15 1.52
N ASP A 188 7.78 -10.45 2.18
CA ASP A 188 8.43 -9.26 1.62
C ASP A 188 7.43 -8.17 1.13
N ALA A 189 6.34 -7.98 1.86
CA ALA A 189 5.29 -7.00 1.51
C ALA A 189 5.76 -5.53 1.58
N ILE A 190 6.99 -5.24 2.04
CA ILE A 190 7.43 -3.89 2.38
C ILE A 190 8.69 -3.53 1.62
N ALA A 191 8.66 -2.41 0.90
CA ALA A 191 9.83 -1.71 0.42
C ALA A 191 10.02 -0.42 1.22
N SER A 192 11.21 -0.21 1.77
CA SER A 192 11.45 0.90 2.66
C SER A 192 12.80 1.58 2.45
N TRP A 193 12.87 2.83 2.91
CA TRP A 193 14.11 3.58 2.98
C TRP A 193 14.06 4.63 4.09
N VAL A 194 15.15 4.77 4.80
CA VAL A 194 15.38 5.82 5.79
C VAL A 194 16.64 6.58 5.43
N GLY A 195 16.56 7.91 5.43
CA GLY A 195 17.69 8.80 5.14
C GLY A 195 18.79 8.72 6.18
N GLU A 196 19.99 9.03 5.74
CA GLU A 196 21.13 9.25 6.61
C GLU A 196 21.05 10.71 7.07
N ASN A 197 20.61 11.03 8.24
CA ASN A 197 20.63 12.33 8.93
C ASN A 197 21.38 13.51 8.23
N ASP A 198 21.28 13.61 6.91
CA ASP A 198 21.84 14.66 6.10
C ASP A 198 20.80 15.78 6.00
N GLU A 199 21.19 17.01 6.32
CA GLU A 199 20.32 18.17 6.23
C GLU A 199 19.84 18.42 4.77
N ASP A 200 20.61 17.97 3.78
CA ASP A 200 20.29 18.11 2.36
C ASP A 200 19.44 16.94 1.82
N THR A 201 18.14 17.01 2.07
CA THR A 201 17.19 16.01 1.58
C THR A 201 17.02 16.00 0.05
N THR A 202 17.65 16.92 -0.68
CA THR A 202 17.58 16.93 -2.15
C THR A 202 18.32 15.76 -2.77
N LYS A 203 19.35 15.24 -2.10
CA LYS A 203 20.14 14.08 -2.53
C LYS A 203 19.48 12.73 -2.28
N ASP A 204 18.49 12.67 -1.40
CA ASP A 204 17.86 11.41 -0.97
C ASP A 204 17.31 10.57 -2.14
N TRP A 205 16.73 11.23 -3.16
CA TRP A 205 16.22 10.47 -4.29
C TRP A 205 17.32 9.71 -5.04
N GLY A 206 18.47 10.35 -5.22
CA GLY A 206 19.63 9.70 -5.81
C GLY A 206 20.18 8.56 -4.93
N GLN A 207 20.13 8.71 -3.61
CA GLN A 207 20.49 7.66 -2.66
C GLN A 207 19.51 6.47 -2.75
N ILE A 208 18.18 6.72 -2.70
CA ILE A 208 17.15 5.69 -2.86
C ILE A 208 17.34 4.89 -4.16
N GLN A 209 17.62 5.60 -5.27
CA GLN A 209 17.82 4.95 -6.57
C GLN A 209 19.03 4.02 -6.61
N ARG A 210 20.10 4.35 -5.88
CA ARG A 210 21.36 3.58 -5.83
C ARG A 210 21.41 2.61 -4.67
N ASN A 211 20.51 2.73 -3.70
CA ASN A 211 20.48 1.82 -2.55
C ASN A 211 20.03 0.42 -2.98
N LYS A 212 20.99 -0.51 -2.99
CA LYS A 212 20.76 -1.88 -3.42
C LYS A 212 19.63 -2.54 -2.64
N TYR A 213 19.61 -2.41 -1.33
CA TYR A 213 18.61 -3.04 -0.46
C TYR A 213 17.19 -2.51 -0.75
N THR A 214 17.02 -1.19 -0.83
CA THR A 214 15.72 -0.61 -1.19
C THR A 214 15.22 -1.08 -2.57
N GLN A 215 16.13 -1.23 -3.54
CA GLN A 215 15.76 -1.70 -4.87
C GLN A 215 15.44 -3.21 -4.89
N GLU A 216 16.13 -4.01 -4.08
CA GLU A 216 15.83 -5.43 -3.88
C GLU A 216 14.51 -5.63 -3.13
N ASP A 217 14.27 -4.90 -2.04
CA ASP A 217 13.00 -4.93 -1.31
C ASP A 217 11.83 -4.54 -2.23
N LEU A 218 12.00 -3.50 -3.04
CA LEU A 218 10.98 -3.10 -4.02
C LEU A 218 10.69 -4.22 -5.02
N GLN A 219 11.72 -4.88 -5.52
CA GLN A 219 11.55 -5.98 -6.48
C GLN A 219 10.91 -7.20 -5.82
N ASN A 220 11.32 -7.55 -4.60
CA ASN A 220 10.74 -8.65 -3.84
C ASN A 220 9.26 -8.39 -3.51
N MET A 221 8.92 -7.18 -3.09
CA MET A 221 7.51 -6.77 -2.88
C MET A 221 6.67 -6.96 -4.16
N ILE A 222 7.20 -6.54 -5.31
CA ILE A 222 6.50 -6.70 -6.59
C ILE A 222 6.32 -8.19 -6.92
N ASN A 223 7.38 -8.97 -6.85
CA ASN A 223 7.34 -10.38 -7.19
C ASN A 223 6.40 -11.17 -6.27
N SER A 224 6.44 -10.92 -4.97
CA SER A 224 5.60 -11.65 -4.00
C SER A 224 4.12 -11.25 -4.09
N THR A 225 3.82 -9.97 -4.29
CA THR A 225 2.43 -9.54 -4.50
C THR A 225 1.84 -10.11 -5.79
N LEU A 226 2.61 -10.13 -6.89
CA LEU A 226 2.17 -10.72 -8.16
C LEU A 226 1.91 -12.22 -8.03
N ARG A 227 2.84 -12.97 -7.43
CA ARG A 227 2.69 -14.42 -7.24
C ARG A 227 1.50 -14.76 -6.37
N LEU A 228 1.34 -14.05 -5.25
CA LEU A 228 0.20 -14.27 -4.36
C LEU A 228 -1.12 -13.91 -5.05
N SER A 229 -1.18 -12.78 -5.73
CA SER A 229 -2.39 -12.36 -6.47
C SER A 229 -2.76 -13.37 -7.58
N TYR A 230 -1.77 -13.86 -8.32
CA TYR A 230 -2.00 -14.90 -9.32
C TYR A 230 -2.55 -16.19 -8.70
N ASN A 231 -1.95 -16.66 -7.61
CA ASN A 231 -2.38 -17.88 -6.91
C ASN A 231 -3.80 -17.76 -6.32
N LEU A 232 -4.15 -16.60 -5.79
CA LEU A 232 -5.50 -16.34 -5.26
C LEU A 232 -6.56 -16.32 -6.36
N LYS A 233 -6.21 -15.93 -7.57
CA LYS A 233 -7.13 -15.91 -8.72
C LYS A 233 -7.30 -17.28 -9.38
N HIS A 234 -6.26 -18.09 -9.42
CA HIS A 234 -6.24 -19.33 -10.21
C HIS A 234 -6.21 -20.61 -9.37
N GLY A 235 -6.21 -20.49 -8.04
CA GLY A 235 -5.95 -21.57 -7.10
C GLY A 235 -4.44 -21.84 -6.98
N VAL A 236 -4.04 -22.52 -5.90
CA VAL A 236 -2.68 -23.08 -5.80
C VAL A 236 -2.66 -24.25 -6.77
N GLY A 237 -2.08 -24.06 -7.95
CA GLY A 237 -1.77 -25.18 -8.84
C GLY A 237 -0.98 -26.21 -8.07
N GLU A 238 -1.26 -27.50 -8.31
CA GLU A 238 -0.49 -28.60 -7.77
C GLU A 238 1.00 -28.27 -7.88
N ALA A 239 1.73 -28.39 -6.76
CA ALA A 239 3.17 -28.19 -6.77
C ALA A 239 3.74 -29.08 -7.88
N GLU A 240 4.40 -28.48 -8.87
CA GLU A 240 5.22 -29.26 -9.79
C GLU A 240 6.29 -29.92 -8.92
N GLU A 241 6.06 -31.21 -8.66
CA GLU A 241 7.09 -32.10 -8.10
C GLU A 241 8.25 -32.15 -9.09
N SER A 242 9.35 -31.49 -8.75
CA SER A 242 10.63 -31.60 -9.44
C SER A 242 11.72 -32.02 -8.48
#